data_bd5c6d0f3af292f1743630af61d31e55
#
_entry.id   bd5c6d0f3af292f1743630af61d31e55
#
_cell.length_a   1.000
_cell.length_b   1.000
_cell.length_c   1.000
_cell.angle_alpha   90.00
_cell.angle_beta   90.00
_cell.angle_gamma   90.00
#
_symmetry.space_group_name_H-M   'P 1'
#
loop_
_entity.id
_entity.type
_entity.pdbx_description
1 polymer ?
#
loop_
_entity_poly.entity_id
_entity_poly.type
_entity_poly.pdbx_seq_one_letter_code
_entity_poly.pdbx_strand_id
1 'polypeptide(L)'
;WVSPKDMKTFWICETQDYITEKAVKESSTNIVEPNSVLMVVRSGILQRTIPIAINTVPVTMNQDMKALKFGKRVLVEYLADVILGNTKELLLEWSKEGATVESIEHEYLANSVMPVPPLVEQEEIIHFIAKKMTLYKALTEKAESQINLLQERRTALISSAVTGKIDVRNWQYPNEAKTELSA
;
A
#
# COMPACT_ATOMS: atom_id res chain seq x y z
N TRP A 1 10.28 8.20 16.31
CA TRP A 1 9.71 9.31 15.54
C TRP A 1 9.25 8.84 14.18
N VAL A 2 7.94 8.86 13.93
CA VAL A 2 7.35 8.44 12.65
C VAL A 2 7.18 9.64 11.72
N SER A 3 7.54 9.45 10.46
CA SER A 3 7.39 10.41 9.38
C SER A 3 6.86 9.72 8.12
N PRO A 4 6.45 10.43 7.05
CA PRO A 4 5.95 9.80 5.82
C PRO A 4 6.91 8.79 5.18
N LYS A 5 8.23 8.91 5.41
CA LYS A 5 9.24 7.96 4.88
C LYS A 5 9.21 6.59 5.54
N ASP A 6 8.63 6.48 6.75
CA ASP A 6 8.50 5.24 7.50
C ASP A 6 7.25 4.43 7.08
N MET A 7 6.31 5.05 6.32
CA MET A 7 5.03 4.46 5.89
C MET A 7 5.18 3.49 4.71
N LYS A 8 6.19 2.60 4.77
CA LYS A 8 6.47 1.59 3.73
C LYS A 8 5.88 0.22 4.06
N THR A 9 5.55 0.01 5.32
CA THR A 9 4.99 -1.25 5.83
C THR A 9 3.66 -0.98 6.51
N PHE A 10 2.77 -1.97 6.52
CA PHE A 10 1.48 -1.87 7.20
C PHE A 10 1.62 -1.80 8.72
N TRP A 11 2.63 -2.48 9.28
CA TRP A 11 2.93 -2.49 10.71
C TRP A 11 4.21 -1.71 10.98
N ILE A 12 4.16 -0.74 11.89
CA ILE A 12 5.34 0.02 12.34
C ILE A 12 5.74 -0.48 13.71
N CYS A 13 6.84 -1.24 13.75
CA CYS A 13 7.49 -1.70 14.98
C CYS A 13 8.80 -0.95 15.27
N GLU A 14 9.38 -0.30 14.24
CA GLU A 14 10.59 0.51 14.33
C GLU A 14 10.54 1.65 13.31
N THR A 15 11.35 2.67 13.50
CA THR A 15 11.44 3.86 12.64
C THR A 15 12.89 4.22 12.39
N GLN A 16 13.14 4.98 11.32
CA GLN A 16 14.50 5.43 10.97
C GLN A 16 15.04 6.46 11.95
N ASP A 17 14.18 7.34 12.46
CA ASP A 17 14.57 8.43 13.36
C ASP A 17 14.02 8.19 14.77
N TYR A 18 14.78 8.66 15.75
CA TYR A 18 14.43 8.57 17.16
C TYR A 18 14.44 9.97 17.80
N ILE A 19 13.70 10.10 18.87
CA ILE A 19 13.69 11.32 19.68
C ILE A 19 13.85 10.95 21.16
N THR A 20 14.51 11.80 21.92
CA THR A 20 14.74 11.55 23.33
C THR A 20 13.49 11.83 24.17
N GLU A 21 13.35 11.16 25.31
CA GLU A 21 12.26 11.44 26.26
C GLU A 21 12.26 12.92 26.71
N LYS A 22 13.44 13.52 26.83
CA LYS A 22 13.58 14.94 27.16
C LYS A 22 12.94 15.82 26.09
N ALA A 23 13.24 15.53 24.80
CA ALA A 23 12.66 16.27 23.68
C ALA A 23 11.13 16.11 23.61
N VAL A 24 10.58 14.93 23.93
CA VAL A 24 9.12 14.74 24.03
C VAL A 24 8.53 15.63 25.12
N LYS A 25 9.15 15.68 26.32
CA LYS A 25 8.65 16.48 27.44
C LYS A 25 8.76 18.00 27.21
N GLU A 26 9.76 18.44 26.45
CA GLU A 26 10.04 19.86 26.18
C GLU A 26 9.37 20.38 24.88
N SER A 27 8.66 19.52 24.14
CA SER A 27 7.97 19.88 22.90
C SER A 27 6.46 19.70 23.02
N SER A 28 5.73 20.17 22.01
CA SER A 28 4.28 19.94 21.84
C SER A 28 3.96 18.54 21.28
N THR A 29 4.96 17.68 21.12
CA THR A 29 4.80 16.35 20.55
C THR A 29 4.12 15.39 21.54
N ASN A 30 3.09 14.70 21.07
CA ASN A 30 2.37 13.70 21.86
C ASN A 30 2.83 12.29 21.51
N ILE A 31 2.85 11.43 22.54
CA ILE A 31 3.05 9.99 22.35
C ILE A 31 1.73 9.38 21.87
N VAL A 32 1.81 8.62 20.81
CA VAL A 32 0.72 7.80 20.29
C VAL A 32 0.93 6.36 20.75
N GLU A 33 -0.05 5.89 21.52
CA GLU A 33 -0.05 4.52 22.03
C GLU A 33 -0.17 3.48 20.89
N PRO A 34 0.30 2.25 21.09
CA PRO A 34 0.12 1.17 20.15
C PRO A 34 -1.34 0.96 19.72
N ASN A 35 -1.54 0.29 18.60
CA ASN A 35 -2.85 0.03 18.00
C ASN A 35 -3.59 1.33 17.62
N SER A 36 -2.89 2.26 17.01
CA SER A 36 -3.46 3.45 16.38
C SER A 36 -3.21 3.40 14.87
N VAL A 37 -4.17 3.86 14.07
CA VAL A 37 -3.94 4.06 12.63
C VAL A 37 -3.15 5.33 12.44
N LEU A 38 -1.98 5.22 11.87
CA LEU A 38 -1.14 6.35 11.47
C LEU A 38 -1.41 6.66 10.00
N MET A 39 -1.58 7.94 9.68
CA MET A 39 -1.93 8.38 8.33
C MET A 39 -1.13 9.62 7.94
N VAL A 40 -0.64 9.64 6.70
CA VAL A 40 -0.07 10.86 6.11
C VAL A 40 -1.20 11.78 5.70
N VAL A 41 -1.17 13.04 6.20
CA VAL A 41 -2.20 14.04 5.92
C VAL A 41 -1.69 15.24 5.11
N ARG A 42 -0.38 15.34 4.88
CA ARG A 42 0.22 16.37 4.04
C ARG A 42 1.46 15.85 3.31
N SER A 43 1.36 15.65 2.02
CA SER A 43 2.47 15.20 1.16
C SER A 43 2.00 15.12 -0.29
N GLY A 44 2.91 15.30 -1.26
CA GLY A 44 2.62 15.06 -2.68
C GLY A 44 2.19 13.62 -3.01
N ILE A 45 2.41 12.64 -2.13
CA ILE A 45 1.96 11.26 -2.33
C ILE A 45 0.42 11.14 -2.30
N LEU A 46 -0.27 12.09 -1.65
CA LEU A 46 -1.73 12.14 -1.58
C LEU A 46 -2.41 12.36 -2.94
N GLN A 47 -1.66 12.71 -3.98
CA GLN A 47 -2.17 12.68 -5.37
C GLN A 47 -2.51 11.26 -5.85
N ARG A 48 -2.01 10.23 -5.18
CA ARG A 48 -2.12 8.83 -5.64
C ARG A 48 -2.70 7.90 -4.59
N THR A 49 -2.36 8.11 -3.34
CA THR A 49 -2.72 7.19 -2.25
C THR A 49 -2.68 7.89 -0.90
N ILE A 50 -3.37 7.32 0.08
CA ILE A 50 -3.28 7.68 1.50
C ILE A 50 -2.38 6.64 2.17
N PRO A 51 -1.11 6.98 2.51
CA PRO A 51 -0.27 6.06 3.26
C PRO A 51 -0.84 5.84 4.66
N ILE A 52 -1.08 4.58 4.97
CA ILE A 52 -1.66 4.11 6.25
C ILE A 52 -0.74 3.05 6.84
N ALA A 53 -0.56 3.10 8.16
CA ALA A 53 0.10 2.05 8.93
C ALA A 53 -0.52 1.96 10.33
N ILE A 54 -0.24 0.87 11.02
CA ILE A 54 -0.62 0.65 12.42
C ILE A 54 0.65 0.53 13.25
N ASN A 55 0.77 1.32 14.31
CA ASN A 55 1.92 1.20 15.21
C ASN A 55 1.72 0.06 16.21
N THR A 56 2.78 -0.73 16.41
CA THR A 56 2.83 -1.79 17.42
C THR A 56 3.57 -1.38 18.70
N VAL A 57 4.24 -0.23 18.63
CA VAL A 57 5.00 0.38 19.74
C VAL A 57 4.56 1.83 19.93
N PRO A 58 4.78 2.42 21.12
CA PRO A 58 4.53 3.86 21.30
C PRO A 58 5.39 4.69 20.35
N VAL A 59 4.80 5.65 19.67
CA VAL A 59 5.50 6.50 18.70
C VAL A 59 5.14 7.97 18.87
N THR A 60 5.99 8.82 18.34
CA THR A 60 5.71 10.24 18.12
C THR A 60 5.70 10.50 16.62
N MET A 61 5.04 11.56 16.17
CA MET A 61 4.87 11.84 14.75
C MET A 61 5.24 13.28 14.40
N ASN A 62 5.55 13.52 13.13
CA ASN A 62 5.68 14.87 12.61
C ASN A 62 4.29 15.49 12.30
N GLN A 63 4.28 16.78 11.95
CA GLN A 63 3.07 17.55 11.66
C GLN A 63 2.33 17.13 10.37
N ASP A 64 2.98 16.36 9.50
CA ASP A 64 2.41 15.90 8.24
C ASP A 64 1.64 14.59 8.40
N MET A 65 1.50 14.12 9.64
CA MET A 65 0.83 12.88 10.00
C MET A 65 -0.26 13.08 11.04
N LYS A 66 -1.22 12.19 11.04
CA LYS A 66 -2.25 12.06 12.09
C LYS A 66 -2.32 10.62 12.58
N ALA A 67 -2.63 10.48 13.88
CA ALA A 67 -3.03 9.22 14.48
C ALA A 67 -4.55 9.22 14.68
N LEU A 68 -5.21 8.17 14.20
CA LEU A 68 -6.63 7.94 14.42
C LEU A 68 -6.77 6.88 15.51
N LYS A 69 -7.46 7.25 16.59
CA LYS A 69 -7.79 6.35 17.70
C LYS A 69 -9.29 6.11 17.71
N PHE A 70 -9.67 4.87 17.87
CA PHE A 70 -11.08 4.47 17.86
C PHE A 70 -11.47 3.82 19.18
N GLY A 71 -12.75 3.91 19.49
CA GLY A 71 -13.30 3.21 20.63
C GLY A 71 -13.38 1.69 20.40
N LYS A 72 -13.74 0.94 21.44
CA LYS A 72 -13.79 -0.54 21.44
C LYS A 72 -14.74 -1.19 20.39
N ARG A 73 -15.49 -0.39 19.66
CA ARG A 73 -16.44 -0.86 18.62
C ARG A 73 -15.80 -1.04 17.24
N VAL A 74 -14.56 -0.56 17.05
CA VAL A 74 -13.87 -0.56 15.75
C VAL A 74 -12.51 -1.23 15.92
N LEU A 75 -12.27 -2.27 15.15
CA LEU A 75 -10.94 -2.88 15.03
C LEU A 75 -10.05 -1.99 14.16
N VAL A 76 -8.83 -1.80 14.60
CA VAL A 76 -7.88 -0.89 13.96
C VAL A 76 -7.53 -1.37 12.56
N GLU A 77 -7.33 -2.68 12.41
CA GLU A 77 -7.05 -3.34 11.14
C GLU A 77 -8.21 -3.17 10.16
N TYR A 78 -9.45 -3.36 10.64
CA TYR A 78 -10.65 -3.19 9.81
C TYR A 78 -10.70 -1.77 9.21
N LEU A 79 -10.49 -0.76 10.05
CA LEU A 79 -10.52 0.61 9.58
C LEU A 79 -9.38 0.94 8.63
N ALA A 80 -8.17 0.45 8.91
CA ALA A 80 -7.04 0.61 7.99
C ALA A 80 -7.37 0.01 6.61
N ASP A 81 -7.96 -1.18 6.57
CA ASP A 81 -8.39 -1.83 5.34
C ASP A 81 -9.51 -1.04 4.62
N VAL A 82 -10.47 -0.48 5.37
CA VAL A 82 -11.51 0.40 4.78
C VAL A 82 -10.89 1.62 4.11
N ILE A 83 -9.94 2.30 4.77
CA ILE A 83 -9.28 3.48 4.20
C ILE A 83 -8.46 3.09 2.98
N LEU A 84 -7.68 2.01 3.05
CA LEU A 84 -6.86 1.54 1.92
C LEU A 84 -7.70 1.14 0.73
N GLY A 85 -8.82 0.43 0.97
CA GLY A 85 -9.73 -0.04 -0.08
C GLY A 85 -10.50 1.08 -0.78
N ASN A 86 -10.73 2.21 -0.11
CA ASN A 86 -11.51 3.34 -0.62
C ASN A 86 -10.65 4.61 -0.81
N THR A 87 -9.34 4.44 -0.97
CA THR A 87 -8.37 5.55 -1.02
C THR A 87 -8.74 6.62 -2.04
N LYS A 88 -9.23 6.25 -3.22
CA LYS A 88 -9.55 7.21 -4.29
C LYS A 88 -10.75 8.08 -3.92
N GLU A 89 -11.79 7.47 -3.41
CA GLU A 89 -13.02 8.12 -2.99
C GLU A 89 -12.77 9.03 -1.79
N LEU A 90 -12.00 8.54 -0.82
CA LEU A 90 -11.64 9.27 0.38
C LEU A 90 -10.70 10.45 0.10
N LEU A 91 -9.80 10.34 -0.88
CA LEU A 91 -8.99 11.47 -1.32
C LEU A 91 -9.84 12.58 -1.91
N LEU A 92 -10.86 12.25 -2.72
CA LEU A 92 -11.79 13.24 -3.26
C LEU A 92 -12.62 13.91 -2.16
N GLU A 93 -13.05 13.15 -1.16
CA GLU A 93 -13.85 13.65 -0.03
C GLU A 93 -13.03 14.51 0.93
N TRP A 94 -11.78 14.08 1.23
CA TRP A 94 -10.97 14.68 2.30
C TRP A 94 -9.99 15.73 1.84
N SER A 95 -9.69 15.82 0.54
CA SER A 95 -8.73 16.79 0.02
C SER A 95 -9.33 18.17 -0.15
N LYS A 96 -8.50 19.18 0.06
CA LYS A 96 -8.84 20.57 -0.22
C LYS A 96 -8.45 20.94 -1.64
N GLU A 97 -9.38 21.47 -2.38
CA GLU A 97 -9.11 22.00 -3.72
C GLU A 97 -8.19 23.22 -3.66
N GLY A 98 -7.21 23.30 -4.58
CA GLY A 98 -6.36 24.47 -4.78
C GLY A 98 -5.22 24.64 -3.77
N ALA A 99 -4.89 23.63 -2.98
CA ALA A 99 -3.72 23.66 -2.11
C ALA A 99 -2.40 23.53 -2.90
N THR A 100 -1.36 24.27 -2.50
CA THR A 100 -0.01 24.18 -3.11
C THR A 100 0.66 22.81 -2.84
N VAL A 101 0.31 22.17 -1.73
CA VAL A 101 0.70 20.81 -1.36
C VAL A 101 -0.56 20.07 -0.98
N GLU A 102 -0.76 18.89 -1.57
CA GLU A 102 -1.90 18.03 -1.27
C GLU A 102 -2.01 17.77 0.24
N SER A 103 -3.18 18.05 0.78
CA SER A 103 -3.48 17.89 2.21
C SER A 103 -4.89 17.36 2.45
N ILE A 104 -5.00 16.55 3.50
CA ILE A 104 -6.28 16.08 4.04
C ILE A 104 -6.77 17.09 5.06
N GLU A 105 -7.96 17.65 4.83
CA GLU A 105 -8.59 18.59 5.74
C GLU A 105 -9.15 17.87 6.97
N HIS A 106 -8.80 18.42 8.14
CA HIS A 106 -9.21 17.81 9.40
C HIS A 106 -10.72 17.72 9.55
N GLU A 107 -11.42 18.75 9.12
CA GLU A 107 -12.88 18.85 9.25
C GLU A 107 -13.59 17.80 8.39
N TYR A 108 -13.14 17.58 7.15
CA TYR A 108 -13.70 16.57 6.27
C TYR A 108 -13.44 15.16 6.81
N LEU A 109 -12.19 14.90 7.23
CA LEU A 109 -11.85 13.62 7.87
C LEU A 109 -12.67 13.36 9.12
N ALA A 110 -12.86 14.36 9.99
CA ALA A 110 -13.56 14.21 11.25
C ALA A 110 -15.07 13.97 11.08
N ASN A 111 -15.66 14.47 9.99
CA ASN A 111 -17.07 14.35 9.67
C ASN A 111 -17.35 13.21 8.66
N SER A 112 -16.33 12.50 8.21
CA SER A 112 -16.49 11.39 7.27
C SER A 112 -17.27 10.24 7.90
N VAL A 113 -18.21 9.67 7.14
CA VAL A 113 -19.05 8.57 7.58
C VAL A 113 -18.54 7.26 7.00
N MET A 114 -18.24 6.30 7.89
CA MET A 114 -17.75 5.00 7.50
C MET A 114 -18.67 3.89 8.03
N PRO A 115 -18.84 2.78 7.29
CA PRO A 115 -19.58 1.63 7.79
C PRO A 115 -18.82 0.97 8.95
N VAL A 116 -19.50 0.67 10.03
CA VAL A 116 -18.95 -0.03 11.19
C VAL A 116 -19.87 -1.20 11.53
N PRO A 117 -19.65 -2.38 10.92
CA PRO A 117 -20.40 -3.58 11.23
C PRO A 117 -20.09 -4.11 12.64
N PRO A 118 -20.82 -5.10 13.16
CA PRO A 118 -20.49 -5.77 14.42
C PRO A 118 -19.05 -6.32 14.41
N LEU A 119 -18.41 -6.41 15.60
CA LEU A 119 -17.02 -6.84 15.72
C LEU A 119 -16.72 -8.19 15.05
N VAL A 120 -17.64 -9.15 15.16
CA VAL A 120 -17.50 -10.47 14.52
C VAL A 120 -17.37 -10.33 12.99
N GLU A 121 -18.19 -9.49 12.40
CA GLU A 121 -18.14 -9.25 10.95
C GLU A 121 -16.85 -8.49 10.55
N GLN A 122 -16.35 -7.56 11.38
CA GLN A 122 -15.07 -6.91 11.15
C GLN A 122 -13.93 -7.94 11.15
N GLU A 123 -13.90 -8.87 12.10
CA GLU A 123 -12.91 -9.95 12.17
C GLU A 123 -12.96 -10.86 10.93
N GLU A 124 -14.16 -11.23 10.48
CA GLU A 124 -14.36 -12.03 9.27
C GLU A 124 -13.83 -11.30 8.01
N ILE A 125 -14.10 -9.99 7.90
CA ILE A 125 -13.61 -9.15 6.79
C ILE A 125 -12.08 -9.08 6.80
N ILE A 126 -11.45 -8.78 7.94
CA ILE A 126 -10.00 -8.74 8.09
C ILE A 126 -9.39 -10.08 7.68
N HIS A 127 -9.94 -11.18 8.19
CA HIS A 127 -9.44 -12.53 7.87
C HIS A 127 -9.57 -12.85 6.38
N PHE A 128 -10.69 -12.49 5.76
CA PHE A 128 -10.91 -12.67 4.33
C PHE A 128 -9.89 -11.87 3.50
N ILE A 129 -9.67 -10.59 3.83
CA ILE A 129 -8.69 -9.73 3.16
C ILE A 129 -7.29 -10.31 3.30
N ALA A 130 -6.85 -10.66 4.51
CA ALA A 130 -5.52 -11.23 4.76
C ALA A 130 -5.29 -12.52 3.95
N LYS A 131 -6.28 -13.41 3.89
CA LYS A 131 -6.23 -14.62 3.07
C LYS A 131 -6.10 -14.32 1.57
N LYS A 132 -6.84 -13.34 1.06
CA LYS A 132 -6.77 -12.92 -0.34
C LYS A 132 -5.44 -12.24 -0.67
N MET A 133 -4.94 -11.38 0.21
CA MET A 133 -3.64 -10.73 0.04
C MET A 133 -2.49 -11.75 -0.03
N THR A 134 -2.51 -12.77 0.82
CA THR A 134 -1.53 -13.87 0.79
C THR A 134 -1.59 -14.60 -0.55
N LEU A 135 -2.78 -14.90 -1.05
CA LEU A 135 -2.95 -15.55 -2.36
C LEU A 135 -2.42 -14.68 -3.50
N TYR A 136 -2.79 -13.40 -3.54
CA TYR A 136 -2.34 -12.49 -4.58
C TYR A 136 -0.82 -12.29 -4.56
N LYS A 137 -0.21 -12.20 -3.36
CA LYS A 137 1.25 -12.12 -3.22
C LYS A 137 1.92 -13.35 -3.84
N ALA A 138 1.47 -14.55 -3.50
CA ALA A 138 2.02 -15.78 -4.05
C ALA A 138 1.85 -15.86 -5.59
N LEU A 139 0.72 -15.40 -6.13
CA LEU A 139 0.50 -15.35 -7.59
C LEU A 139 1.44 -14.35 -8.26
N THR A 140 1.65 -13.18 -7.67
CA THR A 140 2.57 -12.16 -8.20
C THR A 140 4.01 -12.67 -8.21
N GLU A 141 4.48 -13.25 -7.12
CA GLU A 141 5.83 -13.84 -7.03
C GLU A 141 6.03 -14.95 -8.09
N LYS A 142 5.01 -15.78 -8.30
CA LYS A 142 5.07 -16.81 -9.33
C LYS A 142 5.10 -16.22 -10.74
N ALA A 143 4.32 -15.18 -11.02
CA ALA A 143 4.32 -14.50 -12.31
C ALA A 143 5.67 -13.83 -12.60
N GLU A 144 6.26 -13.13 -11.62
CA GLU A 144 7.58 -12.52 -11.73
C GLU A 144 8.66 -13.57 -12.00
N SER A 145 8.63 -14.71 -11.31
CA SER A 145 9.54 -15.82 -11.56
C SER A 145 9.42 -16.36 -13.00
N GLN A 146 8.20 -16.49 -13.51
CA GLN A 146 7.99 -16.93 -14.91
C GLN A 146 8.52 -15.90 -15.91
N ILE A 147 8.32 -14.61 -15.67
CA ILE A 147 8.86 -13.55 -16.52
C ILE A 147 10.38 -13.64 -16.58
N ASN A 148 11.06 -13.79 -15.44
CA ASN A 148 12.51 -13.91 -15.37
C ASN A 148 13.01 -15.13 -16.16
N LEU A 149 12.39 -16.30 -15.97
CA LEU A 149 12.74 -17.52 -16.71
C LEU A 149 12.54 -17.36 -18.23
N LEU A 150 11.48 -16.68 -18.66
CA LEU A 150 11.25 -16.41 -20.09
C LEU A 150 12.29 -15.45 -20.66
N GLN A 151 12.74 -14.45 -19.89
CA GLN A 151 13.81 -13.54 -20.29
C GLN A 151 15.15 -14.27 -20.42
N GLU A 152 15.50 -15.13 -19.46
CA GLU A 152 16.70 -15.97 -19.52
C GLU A 152 16.67 -16.90 -20.74
N ARG A 153 15.53 -17.58 -20.97
CA ARG A 153 15.33 -18.44 -22.13
C ARG A 153 15.48 -17.68 -23.45
N ARG A 154 14.89 -16.48 -23.54
CA ARG A 154 15.02 -15.61 -24.71
C ARG A 154 16.50 -15.27 -24.97
N THR A 155 17.22 -14.87 -23.94
CA THR A 155 18.66 -14.53 -24.05
C THR A 155 19.49 -15.73 -24.48
N ALA A 156 19.24 -16.91 -23.89
CA ALA A 156 19.93 -18.14 -24.25
C ALA A 156 19.65 -18.56 -25.70
N LEU A 157 18.41 -18.44 -26.18
CA LEU A 157 18.03 -18.74 -27.57
C LEU A 157 18.72 -17.79 -28.54
N ILE A 158 18.74 -16.47 -28.26
CA ILE A 158 19.45 -15.48 -29.09
C ILE A 158 20.94 -15.81 -29.15
N SER A 159 21.58 -16.04 -28.01
CA SER A 159 22.99 -16.43 -27.94
C SER A 159 23.29 -17.69 -28.74
N SER A 160 22.44 -18.71 -28.61
CA SER A 160 22.60 -19.99 -29.32
C SER A 160 22.42 -19.87 -30.84
N ALA A 161 21.50 -19.00 -31.26
CA ALA A 161 21.29 -18.72 -32.69
C ALA A 161 22.48 -17.92 -33.29
N VAL A 162 22.92 -16.85 -32.62
CA VAL A 162 24.02 -15.99 -33.07
C VAL A 162 25.35 -16.76 -33.12
N THR A 163 25.59 -17.66 -32.17
CA THR A 163 26.84 -18.47 -32.12
C THR A 163 26.78 -19.73 -32.99
N GLY A 164 25.71 -19.93 -33.72
CA GLY A 164 25.55 -21.10 -34.64
C GLY A 164 25.28 -22.43 -33.91
N LYS A 165 24.98 -22.40 -32.61
CA LYS A 165 24.59 -23.62 -31.88
C LYS A 165 23.20 -24.14 -32.26
N ILE A 166 22.35 -23.27 -32.80
CA ILE A 166 21.04 -23.60 -33.35
C ILE A 166 21.04 -23.16 -34.80
N ASP A 167 20.72 -24.05 -35.72
CA ASP A 167 20.56 -23.76 -37.14
C ASP A 167 19.21 -23.06 -37.39
N VAL A 168 19.25 -21.78 -37.72
CA VAL A 168 18.05 -20.96 -37.98
C VAL A 168 17.82 -20.68 -39.46
N ARG A 169 18.61 -21.27 -40.38
CA ARG A 169 18.53 -20.96 -41.83
C ARG A 169 17.18 -21.31 -42.46
N ASN A 170 16.49 -22.31 -41.94
CA ASN A 170 15.18 -22.75 -42.43
C ASN A 170 14.03 -22.32 -41.53
N TRP A 171 14.29 -21.38 -40.58
CA TRP A 171 13.25 -20.90 -39.68
C TRP A 171 12.23 -20.05 -40.44
N GLN A 172 10.96 -20.38 -40.31
CA GLN A 172 9.85 -19.61 -40.84
C GLN A 172 9.02 -19.07 -39.71
N TYR A 173 8.49 -17.86 -39.88
CA TYR A 173 7.51 -17.33 -38.93
C TYR A 173 6.35 -18.34 -38.80
N PRO A 174 5.94 -18.69 -37.57
CA PRO A 174 4.69 -19.42 -37.40
C PRO A 174 3.61 -18.60 -38.11
N ASN A 175 2.91 -19.24 -39.05
CA ASN A 175 1.77 -18.58 -39.69
C ASN A 175 0.89 -18.00 -38.58
N GLU A 176 0.63 -16.69 -38.63
CA GLU A 176 -0.44 -16.10 -37.85
C GLU A 176 -1.68 -16.88 -38.21
N ALA A 177 -2.17 -17.68 -37.27
CA ALA A 177 -3.46 -18.33 -37.43
C ALA A 177 -4.45 -17.20 -37.69
N LYS A 178 -4.90 -17.08 -38.93
CA LYS A 178 -5.99 -16.18 -39.28
C LYS A 178 -7.14 -16.56 -38.38
N THR A 179 -7.36 -15.73 -37.35
CA THR A 179 -8.60 -15.79 -36.59
C THR A 179 -9.67 -15.32 -37.55
N GLU A 180 -10.25 -16.24 -38.30
CA GLU A 180 -11.49 -16.00 -39.00
C GLU A 180 -12.55 -15.78 -37.94
N LEU A 181 -12.75 -14.49 -37.57
CA LEU A 181 -13.99 -14.03 -37.00
C LEU A 181 -15.03 -14.13 -38.12
N SER A 182 -15.61 -15.31 -38.28
CA SER A 182 -16.82 -15.46 -39.09
C SER A 182 -17.98 -14.75 -38.36
N ALA A 183 -18.63 -13.92 -39.12
CA ALA A 183 -19.78 -13.09 -38.85
C ALA A 183 -20.89 -13.75 -38.03
#